data_e850ffc271d46d198236dcf01d2effb3
#
_entry.id   e850ffc271d46d198236dcf01d2effb3
#
_cell.length_a   1.000
_cell.length_b   1.000
_cell.length_c   1.000
_cell.angle_alpha   90.00
_cell.angle_beta   90.00
_cell.angle_gamma   90.00
#
_symmetry.space_group_name_H-M   'P 1'
#
loop_
_entity.id
_entity.type
_entity.pdbx_description
1 polymer ?
#
loop_
_entity_poly.entity_id
_entity_poly.type
_entity_poly.pdbx_seq_one_letter_code
_entity_poly.pdbx_strand_id
1 'polypeptide(L)'
;MDRRDLLTGSFKGNDLNLGSSSDSLYAYAKLLGSSDSGMVHYCLEGTIFAYLPSGAIPLIGFRSILKHVWKSLDKETCRYDSYESGFFHGLNSPEPITEFNNPVTNEINILSEIRGGPYHKEISSDQINWERSGDDVWIQEPNTRKGHFGISRDDEKLEYAFANSIFRGKLSDLNDSSTTSPSVMTYNFVSPWYPFFQMENIEGKMYWQAVGTKIQSWSNVPHSIQKFLDQKNDNFFGSAKPWKKRTSTLQFYRDSLEK
;
A
#
# COMPACT_ATOMS: atom_id res chain seq x y z
N MET A 1 20.52 -28.44 -8.39
CA MET A 1 19.38 -27.92 -9.14
C MET A 1 19.31 -26.42 -8.83
N ASP A 2 19.58 -25.60 -9.82
CA ASP A 2 19.66 -24.13 -9.62
C ASP A 2 18.24 -23.61 -9.31
N ARG A 3 18.13 -22.60 -8.41
CA ARG A 3 16.84 -21.96 -8.05
C ARG A 3 16.06 -21.46 -9.26
N ARG A 4 16.74 -21.14 -10.35
CA ARG A 4 16.14 -20.72 -11.64
C ARG A 4 15.39 -21.86 -12.35
N ASP A 5 15.83 -23.11 -12.20
CA ASP A 5 15.22 -24.26 -12.90
C ASP A 5 13.85 -24.65 -12.33
N LEU A 6 13.55 -24.31 -11.08
CA LEU A 6 12.29 -24.63 -10.44
C LEU A 6 11.12 -23.73 -10.90
N LEU A 7 11.42 -22.49 -11.31
CA LEU A 7 10.41 -21.51 -11.74
C LEU A 7 10.31 -21.42 -13.27
N THR A 8 11.39 -21.65 -14.02
CA THR A 8 11.40 -21.51 -15.49
C THR A 8 11.04 -22.80 -16.25
N GLY A 9 11.04 -23.96 -15.60
CA GLY A 9 10.88 -25.25 -16.25
C GLY A 9 9.43 -25.70 -16.51
N SER A 10 8.43 -25.11 -15.88
CA SER A 10 7.07 -25.64 -15.87
C SER A 10 6.05 -24.91 -16.75
N PHE A 11 6.32 -23.68 -17.20
CA PHE A 11 5.29 -22.82 -17.81
C PHE A 11 5.36 -22.66 -19.33
N LYS A 12 6.02 -23.57 -20.03
CA LYS A 12 5.95 -23.57 -21.50
C LYS A 12 4.67 -24.26 -21.98
N GLY A 13 3.58 -23.49 -22.09
CA GLY A 13 2.45 -23.86 -22.93
C GLY A 13 1.14 -24.29 -22.26
N ASN A 14 1.02 -24.24 -20.93
CA ASN A 14 -0.27 -24.48 -20.26
C ASN A 14 -0.76 -23.21 -19.59
N ASP A 15 -2.06 -22.93 -19.69
CA ASP A 15 -2.71 -21.86 -18.95
C ASP A 15 -2.57 -22.09 -17.44
N LEU A 16 -2.32 -21.01 -16.67
CA LEU A 16 -2.25 -21.06 -15.21
C LEU A 16 -3.56 -21.60 -14.61
N ASN A 17 -3.43 -22.60 -13.79
CA ASN A 17 -4.53 -23.11 -12.97
C ASN A 17 -4.51 -22.43 -11.58
N LEU A 18 -5.23 -21.32 -11.44
CA LEU A 18 -5.31 -20.59 -10.16
C LEU A 18 -5.83 -21.42 -8.97
N GLY A 19 -6.40 -22.59 -9.22
CA GLY A 19 -6.78 -23.57 -8.19
C GLY A 19 -5.64 -24.45 -7.70
N SER A 20 -4.49 -24.49 -8.40
CA SER A 20 -3.30 -25.19 -7.92
C SER A 20 -2.45 -24.29 -7.03
N SER A 21 -1.87 -24.84 -5.96
CA SER A 21 -1.06 -24.06 -5.01
C SER A 21 0.12 -23.33 -5.66
N SER A 22 0.87 -24.01 -6.52
CA SER A 22 2.06 -23.43 -7.18
C SER A 22 1.69 -22.33 -8.16
N ASP A 23 0.64 -22.52 -8.98
CA ASP A 23 0.22 -21.54 -9.98
C ASP A 23 -0.43 -20.34 -9.31
N SER A 24 -1.18 -20.56 -8.24
CA SER A 24 -1.78 -19.51 -7.42
C SER A 24 -0.73 -18.60 -6.81
N LEU A 25 0.33 -19.15 -6.19
CA LEU A 25 1.44 -18.38 -5.64
C LEU A 25 2.24 -17.65 -6.71
N TYR A 26 2.49 -18.30 -7.85
CA TYR A 26 3.18 -17.68 -8.97
C TYR A 26 2.38 -16.51 -9.54
N ALA A 27 1.09 -16.69 -9.78
CA ALA A 27 0.19 -15.65 -10.27
C ALA A 27 0.10 -14.48 -9.28
N TYR A 28 0.02 -14.77 -7.97
CA TYR A 28 0.04 -13.77 -6.91
C TYR A 28 1.35 -12.96 -6.94
N ALA A 29 2.50 -13.63 -7.02
CA ALA A 29 3.78 -12.95 -7.11
C ALA A 29 3.88 -12.06 -8.35
N LYS A 30 3.42 -12.50 -9.53
CA LYS A 30 3.35 -11.67 -10.75
C LYS A 30 2.40 -10.49 -10.62
N LEU A 31 1.23 -10.69 -10.03
CA LEU A 31 0.21 -9.66 -9.89
C LEU A 31 0.68 -8.54 -8.95
N LEU A 32 1.14 -8.89 -7.75
CA LEU A 32 1.52 -7.90 -6.71
C LEU A 32 2.98 -7.48 -6.80
N GLY A 33 3.81 -8.28 -7.42
CA GLY A 33 5.24 -8.13 -7.35
C GLY A 33 5.97 -8.62 -8.58
N SER A 34 6.96 -9.46 -8.32
CA SER A 34 7.77 -10.12 -9.31
C SER A 34 8.06 -11.55 -8.88
N SER A 35 7.93 -12.50 -9.81
CA SER A 35 8.24 -13.91 -9.55
C SER A 35 9.75 -14.20 -9.45
N ASP A 36 10.61 -13.21 -9.72
CA ASP A 36 12.08 -13.36 -9.73
C ASP A 36 12.79 -12.58 -8.60
N SER A 37 12.13 -12.26 -7.54
CA SER A 37 12.74 -11.58 -6.37
C SER A 37 13.18 -10.14 -6.64
N GLY A 38 12.34 -9.37 -7.32
CA GLY A 38 12.60 -7.97 -7.64
C GLY A 38 11.96 -6.97 -6.68
N MET A 39 12.14 -5.69 -6.99
CA MET A 39 11.40 -4.59 -6.39
C MET A 39 10.32 -4.13 -7.36
N VAL A 40 9.10 -3.95 -6.87
CA VAL A 40 8.01 -3.34 -7.62
C VAL A 40 7.39 -2.19 -6.85
N HIS A 41 6.80 -1.26 -7.58
CA HIS A 41 6.25 -0.05 -7.03
C HIS A 41 4.82 0.16 -7.53
N TYR A 42 4.01 0.77 -6.66
CA TYR A 42 2.68 1.29 -6.99
C TYR A 42 2.65 2.77 -6.66
N CYS A 43 2.18 3.58 -7.58
CA CYS A 43 1.81 4.96 -7.27
C CYS A 43 0.34 4.98 -6.87
N LEU A 44 0.06 5.43 -5.65
CA LEU A 44 -1.28 5.58 -5.11
C LEU A 44 -1.68 7.06 -5.15
N GLU A 45 -2.93 7.28 -5.51
CA GLU A 45 -3.59 8.59 -5.39
C GLU A 45 -4.95 8.39 -4.76
N GLY A 46 -5.28 9.20 -3.77
CA GLY A 46 -6.52 9.02 -3.02
C GLY A 46 -6.96 10.24 -2.24
N THR A 47 -8.07 10.05 -1.55
CA THR A 47 -8.70 11.06 -0.69
C THR A 47 -8.98 10.47 0.68
N ILE A 48 -8.80 11.28 1.69
CA ILE A 48 -9.21 11.00 3.07
C ILE A 48 -10.52 11.73 3.33
N PHE A 49 -11.46 11.01 3.88
CA PHE A 49 -12.78 11.52 4.27
C PHE A 49 -12.94 11.46 5.79
N ALA A 50 -13.60 12.47 6.33
CA ALA A 50 -14.27 12.37 7.62
C ALA A 50 -15.61 11.65 7.42
N TYR A 51 -15.77 10.49 8.02
CA TYR A 51 -17.03 9.75 8.04
C TYR A 51 -17.76 10.03 9.34
N LEU A 52 -18.69 10.97 9.29
CA LEU A 52 -19.44 11.50 10.42
C LEU A 52 -20.86 10.93 10.44
N PRO A 53 -21.60 11.02 11.57
CA PRO A 53 -23.03 10.68 11.60
C PRO A 53 -23.88 11.45 10.57
N SER A 54 -23.45 12.67 10.21
CA SER A 54 -24.10 13.51 9.19
C SER A 54 -23.73 13.17 7.75
N GLY A 55 -22.75 12.29 7.51
CA GLY A 55 -22.27 11.91 6.18
C GLY A 55 -20.77 11.99 6.02
N ALA A 56 -20.29 11.76 4.80
CA ALA A 56 -18.87 11.80 4.46
C ALA A 56 -18.47 13.20 3.95
N ILE A 57 -17.40 13.76 4.50
CA ILE A 57 -16.81 15.03 4.10
C ILE A 57 -15.39 14.75 3.59
N PRO A 58 -15.02 15.11 2.35
CA PRO A 58 -13.65 15.00 1.89
C PRO A 58 -12.77 16.01 2.65
N LEU A 59 -11.70 15.51 3.27
CA LEU A 59 -10.77 16.35 4.03
C LEU A 59 -9.60 16.80 3.16
N ILE A 60 -8.87 15.84 2.59
CA ILE A 60 -7.57 16.09 1.99
C ILE A 60 -7.23 14.96 1.02
N GLY A 61 -6.47 15.29 -0.03
CA GLY A 61 -5.88 14.30 -0.93
C GLY A 61 -4.57 13.76 -0.40
N PHE A 62 -4.14 12.62 -0.93
CA PHE A 62 -2.82 12.09 -0.69
C PHE A 62 -2.27 11.37 -1.90
N ARG A 63 -0.94 11.39 -2.02
CA ARG A 63 -0.18 10.60 -2.98
C ARG A 63 0.92 9.86 -2.27
N SER A 64 1.10 8.59 -2.63
CA SER A 64 2.20 7.80 -2.09
C SER A 64 2.77 6.85 -3.13
N ILE A 65 3.98 6.39 -2.87
CA ILE A 65 4.59 5.28 -3.55
C ILE A 65 4.71 4.12 -2.57
N LEU A 66 4.04 3.04 -2.91
CA LEU A 66 4.13 1.77 -2.20
C LEU A 66 5.20 0.93 -2.90
N LYS A 67 6.09 0.31 -2.14
CA LYS A 67 7.15 -0.57 -2.63
C LYS A 67 7.00 -1.95 -2.02
N HIS A 68 7.06 -2.97 -2.86
CA HIS A 68 7.21 -4.36 -2.44
C HIS A 68 8.60 -4.86 -2.83
N VAL A 69 9.35 -5.36 -1.86
CA VAL A 69 10.67 -5.97 -2.05
C VAL A 69 10.50 -7.48 -1.87
N TRP A 70 10.41 -8.19 -2.98
CA TRP A 70 10.21 -9.64 -3.01
C TRP A 70 11.50 -10.36 -2.66
N LYS A 71 11.43 -11.31 -1.73
CA LYS A 71 12.59 -12.03 -1.18
C LYS A 71 12.67 -13.45 -1.67
N SER A 72 11.55 -14.15 -1.67
CA SER A 72 11.46 -15.54 -2.07
C SER A 72 10.06 -15.89 -2.56
N LEU A 73 10.04 -16.81 -3.49
CA LEU A 73 8.86 -17.57 -3.90
C LEU A 73 9.30 -19.04 -3.90
N ASP A 74 8.62 -19.88 -3.15
CA ASP A 74 8.79 -21.32 -3.14
C ASP A 74 7.45 -22.01 -3.44
N LYS A 75 7.37 -23.33 -3.27
CA LYS A 75 6.15 -24.08 -3.60
C LYS A 75 5.00 -23.84 -2.63
N GLU A 76 5.27 -23.35 -1.45
CA GLU A 76 4.33 -23.23 -0.35
C GLU A 76 4.03 -21.79 0.03
N THR A 77 5.04 -20.92 -0.07
CA THR A 77 4.93 -19.53 0.39
C THR A 77 5.66 -18.53 -0.53
N CYS A 78 5.20 -17.30 -0.50
CA CYS A 78 5.96 -16.15 -0.97
C CYS A 78 6.18 -15.14 0.15
N ARG A 79 7.33 -14.42 0.09
CA ARG A 79 7.74 -13.47 1.12
C ARG A 79 8.20 -12.17 0.50
N TYR A 80 7.73 -11.06 1.08
CA TYR A 80 8.16 -9.73 0.69
C TYR A 80 8.08 -8.73 1.84
N ASP A 81 8.85 -7.63 1.72
CA ASP A 81 8.73 -6.48 2.59
C ASP A 81 8.00 -5.36 1.86
N SER A 82 7.07 -4.72 2.56
CA SER A 82 6.33 -3.57 2.04
C SER A 82 6.76 -2.29 2.73
N TYR A 83 6.95 -1.22 1.94
CA TYR A 83 7.27 0.13 2.40
C TYR A 83 6.37 1.13 1.70
N GLU A 84 6.09 2.25 2.34
CA GLU A 84 5.31 3.33 1.77
C GLU A 84 5.94 4.69 2.12
N SER A 85 6.00 5.59 1.14
CA SER A 85 6.44 6.98 1.31
C SER A 85 5.52 7.89 0.50
N GLY A 86 5.10 9.03 1.07
CA GLY A 86 4.18 9.92 0.41
C GLY A 86 3.88 11.19 1.19
N PHE A 87 2.92 11.94 0.69
CA PHE A 87 2.55 13.25 1.19
C PHE A 87 1.04 13.50 1.06
N PHE A 88 0.56 14.49 1.79
CA PHE A 88 -0.78 15.03 1.66
C PHE A 88 -0.78 16.23 0.71
N HIS A 89 -1.90 16.45 0.04
CA HIS A 89 -2.12 17.57 -0.87
C HIS A 89 -3.55 18.09 -0.79
N GLY A 90 -3.77 19.33 -1.22
CA GLY A 90 -5.11 19.89 -1.29
C GLY A 90 -6.00 19.12 -2.28
N LEU A 91 -7.32 19.13 -2.08
CA LEU A 91 -8.26 18.41 -2.96
C LEU A 91 -8.21 18.89 -4.42
N ASN A 92 -7.80 20.14 -4.65
CA ASN A 92 -7.73 20.77 -5.97
C ASN A 92 -6.30 21.00 -6.49
N SER A 93 -5.29 20.47 -5.79
CA SER A 93 -3.89 20.65 -6.18
C SER A 93 -3.09 19.39 -5.86
N PRO A 94 -2.28 18.87 -6.78
CA PRO A 94 -1.46 17.68 -6.52
C PRO A 94 -0.14 17.98 -5.78
N GLU A 95 0.14 19.23 -5.42
CA GLU A 95 1.39 19.62 -4.78
C GLU A 95 1.37 19.30 -3.28
N PRO A 96 2.51 18.87 -2.71
CA PRO A 96 2.63 18.60 -1.27
C PRO A 96 2.27 19.81 -0.43
N ILE A 97 1.54 19.58 0.66
CA ILE A 97 1.26 20.58 1.69
C ILE A 97 1.66 20.04 3.07
N THR A 98 2.02 20.94 3.97
CA THR A 98 2.37 20.62 5.37
C THR A 98 1.30 21.04 6.36
N GLU A 99 0.32 21.78 5.90
CA GLU A 99 -0.82 22.24 6.70
C GLU A 99 -2.09 22.32 5.84
N PHE A 100 -3.26 22.21 6.45
CA PHE A 100 -4.53 22.45 5.78
C PHE A 100 -5.57 22.99 6.75
N ASN A 101 -6.53 23.75 6.22
CA ASN A 101 -7.70 24.16 6.97
C ASN A 101 -8.71 23.01 6.99
N ASN A 102 -8.94 22.44 8.17
CA ASN A 102 -9.84 21.30 8.35
C ASN A 102 -11.31 21.75 8.20
N PRO A 103 -12.05 21.24 7.21
CA PRO A 103 -13.42 21.70 6.97
C PRO A 103 -14.42 21.26 8.04
N VAL A 104 -14.03 20.38 8.96
CA VAL A 104 -14.90 19.92 10.07
C VAL A 104 -14.70 20.77 11.32
N THR A 105 -13.45 21.10 11.67
CA THR A 105 -13.12 21.86 12.88
C THR A 105 -12.91 23.36 12.64
N ASN A 106 -12.69 23.76 11.37
CA ASN A 106 -12.24 25.09 10.96
C ASN A 106 -10.89 25.50 11.55
N GLU A 107 -10.05 24.54 11.92
CA GLU A 107 -8.72 24.75 12.47
C GLU A 107 -7.65 24.43 11.44
N ILE A 108 -6.48 25.05 11.57
CA ILE A 108 -5.30 24.70 10.77
C ILE A 108 -4.63 23.51 11.41
N ASN A 109 -4.56 22.41 10.66
CA ASN A 109 -3.88 21.19 11.08
C ASN A 109 -2.51 21.08 10.43
N ILE A 110 -1.49 20.77 11.24
CA ILE A 110 -0.14 20.48 10.76
C ILE A 110 -0.05 18.98 10.42
N LEU A 111 0.32 18.70 9.18
CA LEU A 111 0.34 17.35 8.62
C LEU A 111 1.71 16.69 8.80
N SER A 112 1.68 15.38 8.96
CA SER A 112 2.86 14.53 8.86
C SER A 112 3.06 14.04 7.42
N GLU A 113 4.22 13.43 7.16
CA GLU A 113 4.42 12.66 5.93
C GLU A 113 3.75 11.30 6.03
N ILE A 114 3.38 10.73 4.86
CA ILE A 114 2.99 9.32 4.79
C ILE A 114 4.26 8.50 4.80
N ARG A 115 4.39 7.61 5.80
CA ARG A 115 5.54 6.73 5.94
C ARG A 115 5.12 5.40 6.55
N GLY A 116 5.51 4.30 5.93
CA GLY A 116 5.12 2.96 6.37
C GLY A 116 6.19 1.90 6.10
N GLY A 117 6.25 0.88 6.98
CA GLY A 117 7.12 -0.30 6.81
C GLY A 117 8.47 -0.21 7.54
N PRO A 118 9.34 -1.26 7.40
CA PRO A 118 9.03 -2.50 6.70
C PRO A 118 7.88 -3.28 7.34
N TYR A 119 6.92 -3.68 6.50
CA TYR A 119 5.90 -4.65 6.87
C TYR A 119 6.27 -5.98 6.22
N HIS A 120 6.67 -6.95 7.05
CA HIS A 120 7.01 -8.29 6.59
C HIS A 120 5.74 -9.07 6.26
N LYS A 121 5.66 -9.57 5.05
CA LYS A 121 4.56 -10.40 4.56
C LYS A 121 5.07 -11.78 4.21
N GLU A 122 4.34 -12.79 4.64
CA GLU A 122 4.46 -14.19 4.23
C GLU A 122 3.07 -14.69 3.90
N ILE A 123 2.89 -15.19 2.70
CA ILE A 123 1.60 -15.60 2.15
C ILE A 123 1.73 -17.03 1.65
N SER A 124 0.85 -17.90 2.09
CA SER A 124 0.69 -19.27 1.57
C SER A 124 -0.48 -19.33 0.57
N SER A 125 -0.48 -20.35 -0.25
CA SER A 125 -1.46 -20.49 -1.34
C SER A 125 -2.91 -20.58 -0.84
N ASP A 126 -3.14 -21.16 0.32
CA ASP A 126 -4.45 -21.29 0.97
C ASP A 126 -5.03 -19.96 1.48
N GLN A 127 -4.20 -18.92 1.58
CA GLN A 127 -4.62 -17.57 1.93
C GLN A 127 -5.03 -16.73 0.71
N ILE A 128 -4.81 -17.23 -0.51
CA ILE A 128 -5.07 -16.51 -1.75
C ILE A 128 -6.43 -16.95 -2.31
N ASN A 129 -7.39 -16.05 -2.25
CA ASN A 129 -8.71 -16.29 -2.83
C ASN A 129 -8.82 -15.52 -4.15
N TRP A 130 -8.68 -16.25 -5.26
CA TRP A 130 -8.83 -15.71 -6.59
C TRP A 130 -10.30 -15.56 -6.97
N GLU A 131 -10.63 -14.39 -7.48
CA GLU A 131 -11.89 -14.11 -8.17
C GLU A 131 -11.61 -13.89 -9.65
N ARG A 132 -12.56 -14.26 -10.51
CA ARG A 132 -12.41 -14.17 -11.96
C ARG A 132 -13.71 -13.78 -12.67
N SER A 133 -13.58 -12.91 -13.70
CA SER A 133 -14.65 -12.63 -14.66
C SER A 133 -14.05 -12.49 -16.06
N GLY A 134 -14.23 -13.50 -16.90
CA GLY A 134 -13.55 -13.55 -18.21
C GLY A 134 -12.04 -13.60 -18.06
N ASP A 135 -11.35 -12.62 -18.63
CA ASP A 135 -9.89 -12.46 -18.51
C ASP A 135 -9.49 -11.63 -17.27
N ASP A 136 -10.42 -10.91 -16.63
CA ASP A 136 -10.14 -10.18 -15.41
C ASP A 136 -9.99 -11.13 -14.21
N VAL A 137 -8.92 -10.93 -13.45
CA VAL A 137 -8.67 -11.65 -12.20
C VAL A 137 -8.36 -10.66 -11.08
N TRP A 138 -8.76 -10.97 -9.86
CA TRP A 138 -8.43 -10.14 -8.71
C TRP A 138 -8.35 -10.96 -7.43
N ILE A 139 -7.69 -10.37 -6.44
CA ILE A 139 -7.61 -10.86 -5.08
C ILE A 139 -7.93 -9.74 -4.10
N GLN A 140 -8.40 -10.09 -2.92
CA GLN A 140 -8.62 -9.17 -1.82
C GLN A 140 -7.70 -9.53 -0.65
N GLU A 141 -7.09 -8.51 -0.05
CA GLU A 141 -6.27 -8.62 1.14
C GLU A 141 -6.88 -7.80 2.29
N PRO A 142 -7.87 -8.35 3.00
CA PRO A 142 -8.39 -7.70 4.19
C PRO A 142 -7.36 -7.74 5.33
N ASN A 143 -7.27 -6.66 6.08
CA ASN A 143 -6.36 -6.56 7.22
C ASN A 143 -7.02 -5.77 8.35
N THR A 144 -7.18 -6.40 9.50
CA THR A 144 -7.65 -5.75 10.72
C THR A 144 -6.47 -5.47 11.64
N ARG A 145 -6.38 -4.25 12.12
CA ARG A 145 -5.35 -3.82 13.06
C ARG A 145 -6.03 -3.37 14.36
N LYS A 146 -5.43 -3.77 15.48
CA LYS A 146 -5.78 -3.27 16.81
C LYS A 146 -4.59 -2.48 17.35
N GLY A 147 -4.82 -1.28 17.89
CA GLY A 147 -3.73 -0.45 18.38
C GLY A 147 -4.21 0.85 19.01
N HIS A 148 -3.25 1.65 19.42
CA HIS A 148 -3.45 2.98 19.95
C HIS A 148 -3.35 4.01 18.83
N PHE A 149 -4.38 4.79 18.63
CA PHE A 149 -4.45 5.80 17.56
C PHE A 149 -4.28 7.24 18.07
N GLY A 150 -4.30 7.48 19.40
CA GLY A 150 -4.04 8.77 20.04
C GLY A 150 -2.59 9.26 19.93
N ILE A 151 -2.29 10.40 20.53
CA ILE A 151 -0.95 11.00 20.58
C ILE A 151 0.01 10.09 21.38
N SER A 152 -0.41 9.68 22.60
CA SER A 152 0.38 8.81 23.45
C SER A 152 0.22 7.34 23.09
N ARG A 153 1.30 6.56 23.26
CA ARG A 153 1.25 5.10 23.20
C ARG A 153 0.67 4.47 24.47
N ASP A 154 0.71 5.21 25.56
CA ASP A 154 0.26 4.78 26.89
C ASP A 154 -1.24 5.02 27.09
N ASP A 155 -1.92 5.48 26.01
CA ASP A 155 -3.37 5.60 25.98
C ASP A 155 -3.99 4.21 26.17
N GLU A 156 -4.74 3.98 27.24
CA GLU A 156 -5.34 2.67 27.54
C GLU A 156 -6.37 2.23 26.50
N LYS A 157 -6.85 3.16 25.67
CA LYS A 157 -7.87 2.91 24.66
C LYS A 157 -7.29 2.21 23.44
N LEU A 158 -7.57 0.91 23.34
CA LEU A 158 -7.30 0.13 22.12
C LEU A 158 -8.47 0.27 21.14
N GLU A 159 -8.16 0.67 19.93
CA GLU A 159 -9.13 0.84 18.87
C GLU A 159 -8.81 -0.08 17.68
N TYR A 160 -9.78 -0.24 16.80
CA TYR A 160 -9.65 -1.06 15.60
C TYR A 160 -9.61 -0.20 14.36
N ALA A 161 -8.74 -0.59 13.44
CA ALA A 161 -8.71 -0.11 12.07
C ALA A 161 -8.83 -1.29 11.11
N PHE A 162 -9.44 -1.05 9.97
CA PHE A 162 -9.64 -2.05 8.92
C PHE A 162 -9.12 -1.52 7.60
N ALA A 163 -8.31 -2.32 6.93
CA ALA A 163 -7.85 -2.06 5.58
C ALA A 163 -8.31 -3.17 4.64
N ASN A 164 -8.60 -2.83 3.40
CA ASN A 164 -8.82 -3.79 2.32
C ASN A 164 -8.10 -3.31 1.06
N SER A 165 -7.20 -4.13 0.56
CA SER A 165 -6.52 -3.92 -0.71
C SER A 165 -7.07 -4.91 -1.73
N ILE A 166 -7.47 -4.43 -2.89
CA ILE A 166 -7.93 -5.25 -4.01
C ILE A 166 -6.93 -5.07 -5.15
N PHE A 167 -6.26 -6.14 -5.54
CA PHE A 167 -5.34 -6.14 -6.68
C PHE A 167 -6.02 -6.81 -7.88
N ARG A 168 -6.01 -6.14 -9.01
CA ARG A 168 -6.64 -6.59 -10.26
C ARG A 168 -5.66 -6.57 -11.42
N GLY A 169 -5.74 -7.60 -12.27
CA GLY A 169 -4.98 -7.72 -13.52
C GLY A 169 -5.72 -8.59 -14.52
N LYS A 170 -4.98 -9.02 -15.56
CA LYS A 170 -5.49 -9.92 -16.60
C LYS A 170 -4.85 -11.29 -16.49
N LEU A 171 -5.63 -12.35 -16.65
CA LEU A 171 -5.11 -13.72 -16.67
C LEU A 171 -4.15 -13.91 -17.85
N SER A 172 -4.43 -13.30 -19.01
CA SER A 172 -3.52 -13.31 -20.17
C SER A 172 -2.14 -12.71 -19.85
N ASP A 173 -2.08 -11.60 -19.07
CA ASP A 173 -0.81 -11.02 -18.62
C ASP A 173 -0.10 -11.91 -17.58
N LEU A 174 -0.85 -12.66 -16.77
CA LEU A 174 -0.27 -13.62 -15.84
C LEU A 174 0.30 -14.85 -16.55
N ASN A 175 -0.28 -15.25 -17.69
CA ASN A 175 0.15 -16.38 -18.48
C ASN A 175 1.36 -16.08 -19.37
N ASP A 176 1.72 -14.82 -19.60
CA ASP A 176 2.89 -14.50 -20.40
C ASP A 176 4.22 -14.89 -19.73
N SER A 177 5.34 -14.78 -20.47
CA SER A 177 6.67 -15.18 -19.96
C SER A 177 7.35 -14.13 -19.08
N SER A 178 6.73 -12.97 -18.84
CA SER A 178 7.31 -11.91 -18.02
C SER A 178 7.29 -12.29 -16.52
N THR A 179 8.20 -11.76 -15.74
CA THR A 179 8.29 -12.01 -14.30
C THR A 179 7.32 -11.16 -13.48
N THR A 180 6.70 -10.15 -14.11
CA THR A 180 5.74 -9.23 -13.50
C THR A 180 4.62 -8.93 -14.49
N SER A 181 3.44 -8.62 -14.01
CA SER A 181 2.28 -8.21 -14.83
C SER A 181 1.80 -6.82 -14.47
N PRO A 182 1.16 -6.08 -15.40
CA PRO A 182 0.41 -4.88 -15.06
C PRO A 182 -0.65 -5.20 -14.01
N SER A 183 -0.84 -4.29 -13.06
CA SER A 183 -1.94 -4.40 -12.11
C SER A 183 -2.39 -3.05 -11.58
N VAL A 184 -3.64 -3.01 -11.14
CA VAL A 184 -4.26 -1.88 -10.45
C VAL A 184 -4.64 -2.33 -9.05
N MET A 185 -4.37 -1.47 -8.07
CA MET A 185 -4.74 -1.67 -6.68
C MET A 185 -5.84 -0.67 -6.30
N THR A 186 -6.88 -1.15 -5.62
CA THR A 186 -7.80 -0.29 -4.88
C THR A 186 -7.53 -0.46 -3.40
N TYR A 187 -7.39 0.64 -2.68
CA TYR A 187 -7.11 0.65 -1.25
C TYR A 187 -8.21 1.37 -0.50
N ASN A 188 -8.74 0.71 0.53
CA ASN A 188 -9.71 1.27 1.45
C ASN A 188 -9.21 1.05 2.87
N PHE A 189 -9.23 2.10 3.70
CA PHE A 189 -8.81 2.02 5.07
C PHE A 189 -9.70 2.87 5.97
N VAL A 190 -10.28 2.23 6.98
CA VAL A 190 -11.08 2.90 8.02
C VAL A 190 -10.32 2.82 9.33
N SER A 191 -10.18 3.93 10.01
CA SER A 191 -9.49 3.99 11.30
C SER A 191 -10.09 5.07 12.21
N PRO A 192 -9.78 5.04 13.50
CA PRO A 192 -9.91 6.21 14.38
C PRO A 192 -9.15 7.41 13.79
N TRP A 193 -9.47 8.60 14.28
CA TRP A 193 -8.78 9.83 13.88
C TRP A 193 -7.28 9.75 14.17
N TYR A 194 -6.47 10.19 13.22
CA TYR A 194 -5.07 10.46 13.51
C TYR A 194 -4.95 11.82 14.21
N PRO A 195 -4.09 11.94 15.24
CA PRO A 195 -4.02 13.15 16.09
C PRO A 195 -3.77 14.44 15.31
N PHE A 196 -3.05 14.39 14.20
CA PHE A 196 -2.79 15.57 13.38
C PHE A 196 -4.04 16.12 12.67
N PHE A 197 -5.18 15.42 12.71
CA PHE A 197 -6.46 15.95 12.24
C PHE A 197 -7.24 16.71 13.35
N GLN A 198 -6.80 16.61 14.61
CA GLN A 198 -7.42 17.29 15.77
C GLN A 198 -8.92 17.06 15.88
N MET A 199 -9.34 15.81 15.71
CA MET A 199 -10.76 15.40 15.67
C MET A 199 -11.11 14.36 16.75
N GLU A 200 -10.32 14.23 17.82
CA GLU A 200 -10.48 13.19 18.84
C GLU A 200 -11.84 13.27 19.56
N ASN A 201 -12.41 14.48 19.67
CA ASN A 201 -13.71 14.74 20.29
C ASN A 201 -14.87 14.73 19.29
N ILE A 202 -14.63 14.45 18.02
CA ILE A 202 -15.63 14.38 16.97
C ILE A 202 -16.05 12.93 16.78
N GLU A 203 -17.35 12.66 16.90
CA GLU A 203 -17.89 11.33 16.61
C GLU A 203 -17.71 11.01 15.12
N GLY A 204 -17.03 9.88 14.82
CA GLY A 204 -16.79 9.47 13.44
C GLY A 204 -15.54 8.63 13.28
N LYS A 205 -15.16 8.45 12.03
CA LYS A 205 -13.98 7.68 11.61
C LYS A 205 -13.32 8.37 10.43
N MET A 206 -12.03 8.13 10.29
CA MET A 206 -11.28 8.47 9.11
C MET A 206 -11.42 7.36 8.07
N TYR A 207 -11.69 7.71 6.82
CA TYR A 207 -11.77 6.79 5.70
C TYR A 207 -10.83 7.23 4.59
N TRP A 208 -9.87 6.38 4.27
CA TRP A 208 -8.94 6.55 3.17
C TRP A 208 -9.41 5.71 1.99
N GLN A 209 -9.48 6.33 0.84
CA GLN A 209 -9.77 5.65 -0.42
C GLN A 209 -8.72 6.03 -1.45
N ALA A 210 -8.10 5.04 -2.10
CA ALA A 210 -7.12 5.28 -3.15
C ALA A 210 -7.20 4.26 -4.26
N VAL A 211 -6.68 4.67 -5.42
CA VAL A 211 -6.34 3.79 -6.53
C VAL A 211 -4.82 3.83 -6.70
N GLY A 212 -4.23 2.66 -6.88
CA GLY A 212 -2.81 2.49 -7.14
C GLY A 212 -2.59 1.81 -8.48
N THR A 213 -1.59 2.25 -9.22
CA THR A 213 -1.15 1.62 -10.45
C THR A 213 0.27 1.11 -10.30
N LYS A 214 0.50 -0.14 -10.67
CA LYS A 214 1.85 -0.72 -10.71
C LYS A 214 2.68 -0.02 -11.77
N ILE A 215 3.87 0.43 -11.38
CA ILE A 215 4.78 1.16 -12.25
C ILE A 215 6.03 0.35 -12.55
N GLN A 216 6.52 0.47 -13.78
CA GLN A 216 7.67 -0.32 -14.25
C GLN A 216 9.00 0.44 -14.17
N SER A 217 8.95 1.77 -14.16
CA SER A 217 10.16 2.59 -14.16
C SER A 217 9.96 3.92 -13.43
N TRP A 218 11.08 4.56 -13.06
CA TRP A 218 11.07 5.90 -12.46
C TRP A 218 10.35 6.94 -13.34
N SER A 219 10.49 6.85 -14.65
CA SER A 219 9.82 7.76 -15.58
C SER A 219 8.29 7.69 -15.57
N ASN A 220 7.72 6.59 -15.05
CA ASN A 220 6.28 6.44 -14.88
C ASN A 220 5.76 6.98 -13.53
N VAL A 221 6.65 7.39 -12.62
CA VAL A 221 6.27 8.00 -11.35
C VAL A 221 5.74 9.40 -11.60
N PRO A 222 4.58 9.80 -11.06
CA PRO A 222 4.08 11.17 -11.15
C PRO A 222 5.10 12.20 -10.67
N HIS A 223 5.23 13.32 -11.40
CA HIS A 223 6.26 14.33 -11.13
C HIS A 223 6.24 14.87 -9.69
N SER A 224 5.06 15.07 -9.09
CA SER A 224 4.94 15.50 -7.69
C SER A 224 5.55 14.50 -6.70
N ILE A 225 5.41 13.19 -6.95
CA ILE A 225 6.04 12.14 -6.14
C ILE A 225 7.55 12.12 -6.37
N GLN A 226 8.02 12.25 -7.63
CA GLN A 226 9.45 12.33 -7.93
C GLN A 226 10.09 13.48 -7.17
N LYS A 227 9.54 14.71 -7.31
CA LYS A 227 10.02 15.91 -6.62
C LYS A 227 10.05 15.74 -5.10
N PHE A 228 8.99 15.14 -4.51
CA PHE A 228 8.92 14.86 -3.08
C PHE A 228 10.04 13.92 -2.62
N LEU A 229 10.27 12.81 -3.34
CA LEU A 229 11.30 11.83 -2.99
C LEU A 229 12.72 12.39 -3.17
N ASP A 230 12.96 13.19 -4.23
CA ASP A 230 14.25 13.83 -4.48
C ASP A 230 14.62 14.83 -3.36
N GLN A 231 13.63 15.57 -2.84
CA GLN A 231 13.85 16.49 -1.72
C GLN A 231 14.21 15.77 -0.41
N LYS A 232 13.83 14.52 -0.25
CA LYS A 232 14.10 13.73 0.96
C LYS A 232 15.50 13.09 0.97
N ASN A 233 16.19 13.02 -0.14
CA ASN A 233 17.51 12.36 -0.28
C ASN A 233 17.52 10.88 0.19
N ASP A 234 16.38 10.19 0.22
CA ASP A 234 16.29 8.87 0.87
C ASP A 234 16.32 7.70 -0.12
N ASN A 235 16.71 7.92 -1.38
CA ASN A 235 16.77 6.88 -2.43
C ASN A 235 15.67 5.80 -2.31
N PHE A 236 14.46 6.24 -1.97
CA PHE A 236 13.34 5.32 -1.69
C PHE A 236 13.11 4.37 -2.85
N PHE A 237 13.16 4.86 -4.09
CA PHE A 237 12.88 4.06 -5.27
C PHE A 237 13.93 2.96 -5.50
N GLY A 238 15.22 3.28 -5.40
CA GLY A 238 16.32 2.36 -5.71
C GLY A 238 16.73 1.42 -4.57
N SER A 239 16.43 1.77 -3.30
CA SER A 239 16.89 1.00 -2.14
C SER A 239 15.95 -0.15 -1.80
N ALA A 240 16.48 -1.37 -1.65
CA ALA A 240 15.72 -2.50 -1.12
C ALA A 240 15.36 -2.35 0.38
N LYS A 241 16.04 -1.45 1.09
CA LYS A 241 15.79 -1.15 2.51
C LYS A 241 15.89 0.36 2.74
N PRO A 242 14.88 1.14 2.34
CA PRO A 242 14.92 2.60 2.48
C PRO A 242 15.09 3.05 3.93
N TRP A 243 14.56 2.26 4.89
CA TRP A 243 14.83 2.41 6.33
C TRP A 243 14.80 1.06 7.03
N LYS A 244 15.48 1.00 8.21
CA LYS A 244 15.64 -0.24 8.99
C LYS A 244 14.55 -0.41 10.05
N LYS A 245 14.19 0.68 10.74
CA LYS A 245 13.22 0.66 11.83
C LYS A 245 11.81 0.71 11.26
N ARG A 246 10.96 -0.22 11.72
CA ARG A 246 9.54 -0.21 11.36
C ARG A 246 8.88 1.07 11.83
N THR A 247 8.13 1.69 10.96
CA THR A 247 7.34 2.90 11.24
C THR A 247 5.96 2.82 10.59
N SER A 248 5.11 3.79 10.90
CA SER A 248 3.84 4.08 10.24
C SER A 248 3.66 5.59 10.22
N THR A 249 2.74 6.11 9.41
CA THR A 249 2.42 7.54 9.37
C THR A 249 2.13 8.10 10.76
N LEU A 250 1.35 7.40 11.57
CA LEU A 250 1.07 7.80 12.94
C LEU A 250 2.32 7.78 13.83
N GLN A 251 3.16 6.75 13.72
CA GLN A 251 4.39 6.67 14.48
C GLN A 251 5.38 7.75 14.08
N PHE A 252 5.49 8.00 12.78
CA PHE A 252 6.37 9.05 12.27
C PHE A 252 5.94 10.44 12.76
N TYR A 253 4.62 10.70 12.82
CA TYR A 253 4.07 11.91 13.41
C TYR A 253 4.45 12.04 14.90
N ARG A 254 4.22 11.00 15.70
CA ARG A 254 4.59 10.99 17.14
C ARG A 254 6.08 11.26 17.35
N ASP A 255 6.94 10.58 16.59
CA ASP A 255 8.40 10.76 16.65
C ASP A 255 8.83 12.21 16.25
N SER A 256 7.98 12.94 15.52
CA SER A 256 8.24 14.35 15.15
C SER A 256 7.87 15.34 16.27
N LEU A 257 6.96 14.98 17.16
CA LEU A 257 6.57 15.80 18.31
C LEU A 257 7.59 15.75 19.45
N GLU A 258 8.44 14.71 19.49
CA GLU A 258 9.47 14.51 20.51
C GLU A 258 10.81 15.22 20.20
N LYS A 259 10.92 15.89 19.04
CA LYS A 259 12.11 16.62 18.58
C LYS A 259 11.99 18.10 18.83
#